data_ba0221caf4a97d604318b40d6127cb05
#
_entry.id   ba0221caf4a97d604318b40d6127cb05
#
_cell.length_a   1.000
_cell.length_b   1.000
_cell.length_c   1.000
_cell.angle_alpha   90.00
_cell.angle_beta   90.00
_cell.angle_gamma   90.00
#
_symmetry.space_group_name_H-M   'P 1'
#
loop_
_entity.id
_entity.type
_entity.pdbx_description
1 polymer ?
#
loop_
_entity_poly.entity_id
_entity_poly.type
_entity_poly.pdbx_seq_one_letter_code
_entity_poly.pdbx_strand_id
1 'polypeptide(L)'
;MAAIEPQTEASATAPGTAGRKRLQKVLLALPKGLVDPGEEPEQTALREVREETGLTATLVTKLGDIKYVYVRSWGDKERVFKIVSFYLFRYQSGRIDEISPEMRIEVKSARWISLDEAARKLAYRGEKDMVRRAQEYLQAHPELG
;
A
#
# COMPACT_ATOMS: atom_id res chain seq x y z
N MET A 1 -6.53 -9.81 0.93
CA MET A 1 -6.33 -8.34 0.97
C MET A 1 -5.81 -7.82 -0.37
N ALA A 2 -6.00 -6.56 -0.63
CA ALA A 2 -5.47 -5.93 -1.82
C ALA A 2 -4.08 -5.33 -1.53
N ALA A 3 -3.12 -5.63 -2.38
CA ALA A 3 -1.78 -5.08 -2.32
C ALA A 3 -1.43 -4.45 -3.66
N ILE A 4 -0.52 -3.50 -3.64
CA ILE A 4 -0.04 -2.84 -4.85
C ILE A 4 1.43 -3.14 -5.10
N GLU A 5 1.81 -3.12 -6.37
CA GLU A 5 3.19 -3.08 -6.81
C GLU A 5 3.46 -1.64 -7.27
N PRO A 6 4.15 -0.82 -6.46
CA PRO A 6 4.41 0.55 -6.87
C PRO A 6 5.44 0.62 -7.98
N GLN A 7 5.37 1.65 -8.81
CA GLN A 7 6.42 1.95 -9.77
C GLN A 7 7.65 2.42 -9.00
N THR A 8 8.79 1.84 -9.31
CA THR A 8 10.07 2.21 -8.71
C THR A 8 11.02 2.70 -9.79
N GLU A 9 11.99 3.53 -9.41
CA GLU A 9 13.04 3.97 -10.33
C GLU A 9 13.79 2.79 -10.93
N ALA A 10 13.97 1.71 -10.18
CA ALA A 10 14.61 0.50 -10.64
C ALA A 10 13.87 -0.19 -11.78
N SER A 11 12.53 -0.08 -11.82
CA SER A 11 11.74 -0.65 -12.93
C SER A 11 11.77 0.22 -14.18
N ALA A 12 12.12 1.50 -14.05
CA ALA A 12 12.23 2.43 -15.17
C ALA A 12 13.60 2.41 -15.85
N THR A 13 14.64 1.89 -15.20
CA THR A 13 16.02 1.98 -15.66
C THR A 13 16.61 0.70 -16.22
N ALA A 14 15.79 -0.27 -16.50
CA ALA A 14 16.25 -1.63 -16.73
C ALA A 14 16.67 -2.08 -18.15
N PRO A 15 16.81 -1.22 -19.19
CA PRO A 15 17.22 -1.77 -20.49
C PRO A 15 18.64 -2.31 -20.54
N GLY A 16 19.52 -1.89 -19.65
CA GLY A 16 20.92 -2.32 -19.65
C GLY A 16 21.20 -3.68 -19.02
N THR A 17 20.23 -4.26 -18.33
CA THR A 17 20.38 -5.52 -17.63
C THR A 17 19.56 -6.65 -18.24
N ALA A 18 19.10 -6.45 -19.45
CA ALA A 18 18.21 -7.39 -20.14
C ALA A 18 18.81 -8.80 -20.34
N GLY A 19 20.12 -8.94 -20.29
CA GLY A 19 20.77 -10.24 -20.36
C GLY A 19 20.85 -10.99 -19.05
N ARG A 20 20.50 -10.34 -17.96
CA ARG A 20 20.51 -10.95 -16.64
C ARG A 20 19.08 -11.20 -16.21
N LYS A 21 18.61 -12.40 -16.45
CA LYS A 21 17.33 -12.86 -15.93
C LYS A 21 17.39 -12.98 -14.41
N ARG A 22 17.62 -11.91 -13.73
CA ARG A 22 17.41 -11.91 -12.29
C ARG A 22 15.94 -11.75 -12.03
N LEU A 23 15.44 -12.63 -11.22
CA LEU A 23 14.18 -12.48 -10.57
C LEU A 23 14.21 -11.15 -9.84
N GLN A 24 13.65 -10.11 -10.47
CA GLN A 24 13.41 -8.86 -9.77
C GLN A 24 12.47 -9.17 -8.62
N LYS A 25 12.90 -8.84 -7.41
CA LYS A 25 12.02 -8.91 -6.25
C LYS A 25 10.81 -8.06 -6.55
N VAL A 26 9.64 -8.68 -6.58
CA VAL A 26 8.38 -7.95 -6.64
C VAL A 26 8.25 -7.17 -5.35
N LEU A 27 8.23 -5.84 -5.46
CA LEU A 27 8.01 -4.97 -4.32
C LEU A 27 6.51 -4.85 -4.11
N LEU A 28 6.02 -5.35 -2.98
CA LEU A 28 4.62 -5.22 -2.60
C LEU A 28 4.45 -4.22 -1.48
N ALA A 29 3.38 -3.44 -1.54
CA ALA A 29 3.06 -2.46 -0.52
C ALA A 29 1.56 -2.39 -0.29
N LEU A 30 1.17 -1.80 0.83
CA LEU A 30 -0.22 -1.46 1.09
C LEU A 30 -0.57 -0.15 0.40
N PRO A 31 -1.83 0.00 -0.09
CA PRO A 31 -2.27 1.29 -0.61
C PRO A 31 -2.16 2.38 0.44
N LYS A 32 -1.63 3.52 0.06
CA LYS A 32 -1.46 4.66 0.96
C LYS A 32 -1.17 5.93 0.18
N GLY A 33 -1.41 7.06 0.81
CA GLY A 33 -1.10 8.36 0.23
C GLY A 33 -1.20 9.47 1.25
N LEU A 34 -0.97 10.68 0.80
CA LEU A 34 -1.00 11.87 1.64
C LEU A 34 -2.45 12.34 1.86
N VAL A 35 -2.71 12.86 3.06
CA VAL A 35 -3.98 13.51 3.38
C VAL A 35 -4.07 14.82 2.59
N ASP A 36 -5.12 14.96 1.79
CA ASP A 36 -5.40 16.20 1.07
C ASP A 36 -6.02 17.23 2.03
N PRO A 37 -5.89 18.54 1.72
CA PRO A 37 -6.53 19.56 2.54
C PRO A 37 -8.02 19.31 2.73
N GLY A 38 -8.47 19.32 3.97
CA GLY A 38 -9.88 19.09 4.31
C GLY A 38 -10.29 17.64 4.44
N GLU A 39 -9.40 16.68 4.14
CA GLU A 39 -9.68 15.26 4.34
C GLU A 39 -9.37 14.82 5.76
N GLU A 40 -10.17 13.90 6.28
CA GLU A 40 -9.83 13.13 7.46
C GLU A 40 -8.98 11.91 7.05
N PRO A 41 -8.14 11.36 7.95
CA PRO A 41 -7.30 10.20 7.60
C PRO A 41 -8.07 9.00 7.05
N GLU A 42 -9.28 8.72 7.56
CA GLU A 42 -10.12 7.64 7.06
C GLU A 42 -10.55 7.87 5.60
N GLN A 43 -10.88 9.12 5.28
CA GLN A 43 -11.26 9.50 3.92
C GLN A 43 -10.09 9.36 2.96
N THR A 44 -8.90 9.75 3.41
CA THR A 44 -7.66 9.57 2.64
C THR A 44 -7.44 8.09 2.35
N ALA A 45 -7.54 7.24 3.36
CA ALA A 45 -7.31 5.81 3.20
C ALA A 45 -8.31 5.20 2.21
N LEU A 46 -9.59 5.55 2.30
CA LEU A 46 -10.62 5.09 1.36
C LEU A 46 -10.34 5.55 -0.07
N ARG A 47 -9.96 6.81 -0.22
CA ARG A 47 -9.64 7.38 -1.52
C ARG A 47 -8.43 6.69 -2.15
N GLU A 48 -7.38 6.48 -1.38
CA GLU A 48 -6.15 5.83 -1.87
C GLU A 48 -6.39 4.37 -2.23
N VAL A 49 -7.20 3.65 -1.46
CA VAL A 49 -7.58 2.28 -1.83
C VAL A 49 -8.26 2.28 -3.19
N ARG A 50 -9.21 3.19 -3.41
CA ARG A 50 -9.93 3.29 -4.68
C ARG A 50 -9.01 3.66 -5.84
N GLU A 51 -8.16 4.66 -5.65
CA GLU A 51 -7.26 5.15 -6.70
C GLU A 51 -6.19 4.11 -7.06
N GLU A 52 -5.61 3.47 -6.06
CA GLU A 52 -4.48 2.57 -6.24
C GLU A 52 -4.89 1.13 -6.54
N THR A 53 -6.10 0.72 -6.20
CA THR A 53 -6.53 -0.67 -6.39
C THR A 53 -7.78 -0.83 -7.24
N GLY A 54 -8.58 0.21 -7.40
CA GLY A 54 -9.87 0.15 -8.08
C GLY A 54 -11.03 -0.31 -7.21
N LEU A 55 -10.80 -0.50 -5.93
CA LEU A 55 -11.79 -1.07 -5.02
C LEU A 55 -12.47 0.00 -4.17
N THR A 56 -13.77 -0.21 -3.93
CA THR A 56 -14.56 0.54 -2.96
C THR A 56 -14.76 -0.34 -1.73
N ALA A 57 -14.55 0.24 -0.56
CA ALA A 57 -14.58 -0.50 0.70
C ALA A 57 -15.26 0.31 1.80
N THR A 58 -15.62 -0.36 2.88
CA THR A 58 -16.18 0.27 4.08
C THR A 58 -15.24 0.09 5.26
N LEU A 59 -15.19 1.10 6.11
CA LEU A 59 -14.32 1.10 7.28
C LEU A 59 -14.78 0.07 8.32
N VAL A 60 -13.84 -0.72 8.81
CA VAL A 60 -14.05 -1.63 9.93
C VAL A 60 -13.40 -1.06 11.19
N THR A 61 -12.08 -0.83 11.17
CA THR A 61 -11.37 -0.32 12.34
C THR A 61 -10.02 0.27 11.92
N LYS A 62 -9.46 1.11 12.76
CA LYS A 62 -8.09 1.60 12.61
C LYS A 62 -7.10 0.56 13.11
N LEU A 63 -6.05 0.32 12.36
CA LEU A 63 -4.98 -0.63 12.74
C LEU A 63 -3.81 0.05 13.44
N GLY A 64 -3.44 1.24 13.00
CA GLY A 64 -2.33 1.97 13.60
C GLY A 64 -1.70 2.97 12.65
N ASP A 65 -0.61 3.55 13.09
CA ASP A 65 0.14 4.56 12.33
C ASP A 65 1.55 4.06 12.06
N ILE A 66 2.08 4.38 10.88
CA ILE A 66 3.47 4.11 10.54
C ILE A 66 4.16 5.42 10.25
N LYS A 67 5.37 5.58 10.77
CA LYS A 67 6.24 6.71 10.50
C LYS A 67 7.27 6.31 9.45
N TYR A 68 7.21 6.96 8.30
CA TYR A 68 8.21 6.77 7.24
C TYR A 68 9.21 7.91 7.33
N VAL A 69 10.50 7.59 7.31
CA VAL A 69 11.58 8.55 7.38
C VAL A 69 12.39 8.47 6.11
N TYR A 70 12.65 9.61 5.48
CA TYR A 70 13.53 9.67 4.32
C TYR A 70 14.37 10.96 4.37
N VAL A 71 15.49 10.94 3.67
CA VAL A 71 16.40 12.08 3.59
C VAL A 71 16.20 12.73 2.22
N ARG A 72 16.04 14.07 2.21
CA ARG A 72 16.00 14.82 0.96
C ARG A 72 17.31 14.65 0.21
N SER A 73 17.22 14.35 -1.07
CA SER A 73 18.40 14.18 -1.93
C SER A 73 18.98 15.51 -2.41
N TRP A 74 18.30 16.61 -2.14
CA TRP A 74 18.76 17.96 -2.53
C TRP A 74 18.69 18.90 -1.33
N GLY A 75 19.42 20.03 -1.42
CA GLY A 75 19.42 21.05 -0.36
C GLY A 75 20.25 20.62 0.84
N ASP A 76 19.74 20.87 2.01
CA ASP A 76 20.41 20.66 3.31
C ASP A 76 20.40 19.22 3.82
N LYS A 77 19.90 18.27 3.05
CA LYS A 77 19.75 16.86 3.43
C LYS A 77 18.95 16.64 4.70
N GLU A 78 17.93 17.47 4.93
CA GLU A 78 17.04 17.31 6.06
C GLU A 78 16.33 15.98 6.04
N ARG A 79 16.16 15.41 7.25
CA ARG A 79 15.28 14.27 7.44
C ARG A 79 13.84 14.74 7.36
N VAL A 80 13.08 14.12 6.48
CA VAL A 80 11.65 14.35 6.35
C VAL A 80 10.95 13.09 6.80
N PHE A 81 9.90 13.24 7.62
CA PHE A 81 9.08 12.09 7.97
C PHE A 81 7.62 12.36 7.68
N LYS A 82 6.94 11.26 7.48
CA LYS A 82 5.56 11.20 7.07
C LYS A 82 4.87 10.16 7.92
N ILE A 83 3.75 10.53 8.52
CA ILE A 83 2.94 9.59 9.32
C ILE A 83 1.74 9.20 8.47
N VAL A 84 1.52 7.90 8.35
CA VAL A 84 0.39 7.34 7.59
C VAL A 84 -0.43 6.46 8.52
N SER A 85 -1.73 6.72 8.56
CA SER A 85 -2.68 5.91 9.32
C SER A 85 -3.20 4.77 8.46
N PHE A 86 -3.24 3.58 9.03
CA PHE A 86 -3.71 2.37 8.35
C PHE A 86 -5.00 1.86 8.98
N TYR A 87 -5.88 1.36 8.13
CA TYR A 87 -7.22 0.93 8.51
C TYR A 87 -7.52 -0.43 7.92
N LEU A 88 -8.37 -1.17 8.60
CA LEU A 88 -8.97 -2.39 8.05
C LEU A 88 -10.30 -2.01 7.40
N PHE A 89 -10.45 -2.36 6.13
CA PHE A 89 -11.65 -2.13 5.35
C PHE A 89 -12.24 -3.46 4.89
N ARG A 90 -13.56 -3.45 4.72
CA ARG A 90 -14.27 -4.56 4.11
C ARG A 90 -14.53 -4.23 2.64
N TYR A 91 -14.19 -5.16 1.76
CA TYR A 91 -14.50 -5.02 0.33
C TYR A 91 -16.00 -4.86 0.13
N GLN A 92 -16.39 -3.90 -0.68
CA GLN A 92 -17.78 -3.64 -1.01
C GLN A 92 -18.05 -3.84 -2.50
N SER A 93 -17.26 -3.24 -3.35
CA SER A 93 -17.44 -3.30 -4.80
C SER A 93 -16.16 -2.90 -5.52
N GLY A 94 -16.19 -2.98 -6.83
CA GLY A 94 -15.08 -2.62 -7.69
C GLY A 94 -14.28 -3.83 -8.15
N ARG A 95 -13.42 -3.60 -9.12
CA ARG A 95 -12.60 -4.63 -9.74
C ARG A 95 -11.13 -4.34 -9.47
N ILE A 96 -10.42 -5.31 -8.92
CA ILE A 96 -8.99 -5.17 -8.63
C ILE A 96 -8.21 -4.79 -9.89
N ASP A 97 -7.27 -3.86 -9.73
CA ASP A 97 -6.40 -3.33 -10.78
C ASP A 97 -7.11 -2.45 -11.83
N GLU A 98 -8.36 -2.11 -11.62
CA GLU A 98 -9.08 -1.15 -12.46
C GLU A 98 -8.79 0.27 -11.99
N ILE A 99 -7.63 0.79 -12.38
CA ILE A 99 -7.12 2.09 -11.97
C ILE A 99 -6.91 3.00 -13.18
N SER A 100 -6.92 4.31 -12.93
CA SER A 100 -6.79 5.30 -14.01
C SER A 100 -5.42 5.28 -14.67
N PRO A 101 -5.31 5.73 -15.94
CA PRO A 101 -3.99 5.85 -16.58
C PRO A 101 -3.02 6.75 -15.81
N GLU A 102 -3.52 7.80 -15.18
CA GLU A 102 -2.70 8.70 -14.38
C GLU A 102 -2.11 7.97 -13.17
N MET A 103 -2.89 7.10 -12.55
CA MET A 103 -2.41 6.34 -11.40
C MET A 103 -1.37 5.28 -11.79
N ARG A 104 -1.37 4.80 -13.03
CA ARG A 104 -0.36 3.86 -13.52
C ARG A 104 1.06 4.42 -13.47
N ILE A 105 1.21 5.73 -13.38
CA ILE A 105 2.51 6.36 -13.18
C ILE A 105 3.08 5.99 -11.79
N GLU A 106 2.21 5.84 -10.80
CA GLU A 106 2.59 5.52 -9.42
C GLU A 106 2.46 4.04 -9.09
N VAL A 107 1.47 3.37 -9.66
CA VAL A 107 1.14 1.99 -9.33
C VAL A 107 1.24 1.13 -10.58
N LYS A 108 2.15 0.17 -10.56
CA LYS A 108 2.33 -0.77 -11.66
C LYS A 108 1.16 -1.73 -11.76
N SER A 109 0.76 -2.31 -10.63
CA SER A 109 -0.37 -3.24 -10.57
C SER A 109 -0.93 -3.33 -9.16
N ALA A 110 -2.18 -3.77 -9.05
CA ALA A 110 -2.82 -4.10 -7.79
C ALA A 110 -3.36 -5.53 -7.88
N ARG A 111 -3.27 -6.28 -6.78
CA ARG A 111 -3.72 -7.67 -6.76
C ARG A 111 -4.21 -8.09 -5.38
N TRP A 112 -5.03 -9.12 -5.36
CA TRP A 112 -5.42 -9.78 -4.14
C TRP A 112 -4.34 -10.75 -3.68
N ILE A 113 -4.02 -10.72 -2.41
CA ILE A 113 -3.15 -11.71 -1.77
C ILE A 113 -3.75 -12.10 -0.42
N SER A 114 -3.41 -13.28 0.07
CA SER A 114 -3.84 -13.69 1.40
C SER A 114 -3.13 -12.84 2.46
N LEU A 115 -3.74 -12.74 3.65
CA LEU A 115 -3.13 -12.03 4.77
C LEU A 115 -1.80 -12.68 5.17
N ASP A 116 -1.73 -14.01 5.15
CA ASP A 116 -0.49 -14.73 5.48
C ASP A 116 0.62 -14.42 4.48
N GLU A 117 0.30 -14.38 3.20
CA GLU A 117 1.26 -14.00 2.16
C GLU A 117 1.72 -12.55 2.34
N ALA A 118 0.79 -11.65 2.62
CA ALA A 118 1.09 -10.24 2.85
C ALA A 118 2.02 -10.05 4.05
N ALA A 119 1.76 -10.76 5.15
CA ALA A 119 2.60 -10.68 6.35
C ALA A 119 4.05 -11.09 6.08
N ARG A 120 4.29 -11.92 5.06
CA ARG A 120 5.63 -12.35 4.68
C ARG A 120 6.26 -11.51 3.60
N LYS A 121 5.49 -11.07 2.62
CA LYS A 121 6.00 -10.52 1.36
C LYS A 121 5.97 -9.00 1.23
N LEU A 122 5.22 -8.29 2.07
CA LEU A 122 5.24 -6.83 2.01
C LEU A 122 6.66 -6.29 2.23
N ALA A 123 7.00 -5.25 1.49
CA ALA A 123 8.35 -4.69 1.50
C ALA A 123 8.69 -3.98 2.81
N TYR A 124 7.70 -3.38 3.46
CA TYR A 124 7.92 -2.56 4.65
C TYR A 124 7.52 -3.31 5.91
N ARG A 125 8.43 -3.35 6.87
CA ARG A 125 8.21 -4.03 8.15
C ARG A 125 7.00 -3.51 8.90
N GLY A 126 6.81 -2.20 8.93
CA GLY A 126 5.65 -1.59 9.59
C GLY A 126 4.35 -2.02 8.94
N GLU A 127 4.32 -2.19 7.63
CA GLU A 127 3.13 -2.67 6.92
C GLU A 127 2.85 -4.14 7.22
N LYS A 128 3.88 -4.96 7.36
CA LYS A 128 3.72 -6.34 7.83
C LYS A 128 3.09 -6.38 9.22
N ASP A 129 3.50 -5.49 10.10
CA ASP A 129 2.93 -5.40 11.45
C ASP A 129 1.45 -5.00 11.41
N MET A 130 1.07 -4.12 10.48
CA MET A 130 -0.34 -3.76 10.29
C MET A 130 -1.16 -4.95 9.82
N VAL A 131 -0.62 -5.77 8.93
CA VAL A 131 -1.30 -7.00 8.49
C VAL A 131 -1.49 -7.96 9.66
N ARG A 132 -0.49 -8.12 10.51
CA ARG A 132 -0.60 -8.97 11.70
C ARG A 132 -1.69 -8.46 12.65
N ARG A 133 -1.78 -7.15 12.83
CA ARG A 133 -2.86 -6.55 13.63
C ARG A 133 -4.24 -6.83 13.03
N ALA A 134 -4.34 -6.78 11.69
CA ALA A 134 -5.58 -7.14 11.00
C ALA A 134 -5.94 -8.61 11.23
N GLN A 135 -4.96 -9.51 11.16
CA GLN A 135 -5.17 -10.93 11.43
C GLN A 135 -5.67 -11.16 12.85
N GLU A 136 -5.05 -10.52 13.83
CA GLU A 136 -5.46 -10.61 15.24
C GLU A 136 -6.89 -10.08 15.44
N TYR A 137 -7.20 -8.95 14.82
CA TYR A 137 -8.54 -8.37 14.90
C TYR A 137 -9.59 -9.31 14.32
N LEU A 138 -9.32 -9.90 13.16
CA LEU A 138 -10.26 -10.83 12.52
C LEU A 138 -10.43 -12.12 13.32
N GLN A 139 -9.39 -12.60 13.99
CA GLN A 139 -9.48 -13.75 14.89
C GLN A 139 -10.38 -13.45 16.09
N ALA A 140 -10.32 -12.22 16.60
CA ALA A 140 -11.16 -11.79 17.71
C ALA A 140 -12.60 -11.45 17.28
N HIS A 141 -12.83 -11.27 15.98
CA HIS A 141 -14.13 -10.88 15.40
C HIS A 141 -14.50 -11.82 14.24
N PRO A 142 -14.78 -13.11 14.52
CA PRO A 142 -15.03 -14.07 13.44
C PRO A 142 -16.28 -13.76 12.60
N GLU A 143 -17.19 -12.92 13.10
CA GLU A 143 -18.36 -12.46 12.37
C GLU A 143 -18.02 -11.62 11.13
N LEU A 144 -16.80 -11.10 11.05
CA LEU A 144 -16.34 -10.29 9.93
C LEU A 144 -15.73 -11.12 8.79
N GLY A 145 -15.38 -12.35 9.08
CA GLY A 145 -14.71 -13.23 8.14
C GLY A 145 -15.62 -13.92 7.13
#